data_19d90d9de1eb8c6462e80043a4e86078
#
_entry.id   19d90d9de1eb8c6462e80043a4e86078
#
_cell.length_a   1.000
_cell.length_b   1.000
_cell.length_c   1.000
_cell.angle_alpha   90.00
_cell.angle_beta   90.00
_cell.angle_gamma   90.00
#
_symmetry.space_group_name_H-M   'P 1'
#
loop_
_entity.id
_entity.type
_entity.pdbx_description
1 polymer ?
#
loop_
_entity_poly.entity_id
_entity_poly.type
_entity_poly.pdbx_seq_one_letter_code
_entity_poly.pdbx_strand_id
1 'polypeptide(L)'
;MNRGSWWFAAMAVFVFSAAAFSSLYALAGRKQTFTGEVGDAMCGRQHMDGPPADCTRTCVAHGSKFALIVDKKIYILETTDKTALATLDQQAGKNAAVTGILNGDTIAVSSVAAK
;
A
#
# COMPACT_ATOMS: atom_id res chain seq x y z
N MET A 1 -25.15 20.90 -54.27
CA MET A 1 -25.71 20.06 -53.16
C MET A 1 -24.61 19.13 -52.64
N ASN A 2 -24.04 19.50 -51.52
CA ASN A 2 -22.93 18.77 -50.95
C ASN A 2 -23.44 17.63 -50.05
N ARG A 3 -23.32 16.40 -50.51
CA ARG A 3 -23.63 15.20 -49.78
C ARG A 3 -22.37 14.58 -49.09
N GLY A 4 -21.29 15.34 -48.95
CA GLY A 4 -20.01 14.84 -48.48
C GLY A 4 -19.57 15.24 -47.08
N SER A 5 -20.36 16.01 -46.33
CA SER A 5 -19.86 16.62 -45.07
C SER A 5 -20.35 15.97 -43.78
N TRP A 6 -21.13 14.90 -43.83
CA TRP A 6 -21.69 14.30 -42.62
C TRP A 6 -20.94 13.07 -42.10
N TRP A 7 -19.95 12.61 -42.87
CA TRP A 7 -19.21 11.38 -42.48
C TRP A 7 -17.97 11.66 -41.63
N PHE A 8 -17.54 12.92 -41.51
CA PHE A 8 -16.36 13.28 -40.71
C PHE A 8 -16.68 13.68 -39.25
N ALA A 9 -17.93 13.87 -38.92
CA ALA A 9 -18.32 14.24 -37.55
C ALA A 9 -18.49 13.06 -36.59
N ALA A 10 -18.55 11.84 -37.09
CA ALA A 10 -18.80 10.65 -36.25
C ALA A 10 -17.53 9.98 -35.70
N MET A 11 -16.34 10.35 -36.16
CA MET A 11 -15.08 9.74 -35.69
C MET A 11 -14.36 10.48 -34.57
N ALA A 12 -14.81 11.65 -34.21
CA ALA A 12 -14.12 12.46 -33.18
C ALA A 12 -14.53 12.14 -31.72
N VAL A 13 -15.59 11.35 -31.52
CA VAL A 13 -16.13 11.10 -30.16
C VAL A 13 -15.56 9.84 -29.50
N PHE A 14 -14.90 8.96 -30.26
CA PHE A 14 -14.43 7.67 -29.70
C PHE A 14 -13.00 7.68 -29.16
N VAL A 15 -12.23 8.76 -29.32
CA VAL A 15 -10.82 8.80 -28.91
C VAL A 15 -10.64 9.30 -27.45
N PHE A 16 -11.67 9.91 -26.86
CA PHE A 16 -11.53 10.47 -25.51
C PHE A 16 -11.79 9.51 -24.35
N SER A 17 -12.37 8.34 -24.60
CA SER A 17 -12.69 7.39 -23.53
C SER A 17 -11.57 6.45 -23.13
N ALA A 18 -10.54 6.26 -23.94
CA ALA A 18 -9.45 5.33 -23.64
C ALA A 18 -8.36 5.92 -22.74
N ALA A 19 -8.24 7.24 -22.67
CA ALA A 19 -7.17 7.89 -21.90
C ALA A 19 -7.42 7.89 -20.38
N ALA A 20 -8.68 7.85 -19.95
CA ALA A 20 -9.03 7.91 -18.53
C ALA A 20 -8.77 6.57 -17.79
N PHE A 21 -8.87 5.44 -18.47
CA PHE A 21 -8.63 4.12 -17.86
C PHE A 21 -7.15 3.81 -17.67
N SER A 22 -6.29 4.32 -18.52
CA SER A 22 -4.84 4.09 -18.43
C SER A 22 -4.21 4.73 -17.19
N SER A 23 -4.78 5.83 -16.68
CA SER A 23 -4.26 6.54 -15.52
C SER A 23 -4.46 5.78 -14.21
N LEU A 24 -5.55 5.00 -14.07
CA LEU A 24 -5.83 4.23 -12.86
C LEU A 24 -4.90 3.01 -12.74
N TYR A 25 -4.59 2.34 -13.83
CA TYR A 25 -3.64 1.23 -13.82
C TYR A 25 -2.20 1.69 -13.59
N ALA A 26 -1.83 2.87 -14.04
CA ALA A 26 -0.51 3.43 -13.81
C ALA A 26 -0.26 3.80 -12.34
N LEU A 27 -1.31 4.15 -11.56
CA LEU A 27 -1.21 4.43 -10.13
C LEU A 27 -1.10 3.15 -9.29
N ALA A 28 -1.77 2.06 -9.66
CA ALA A 28 -1.78 0.80 -8.92
C ALA A 28 -0.41 0.10 -8.87
N GLY A 29 0.45 0.30 -9.88
CA GLY A 29 1.80 -0.28 -9.94
C GLY A 29 2.92 0.65 -9.48
N ARG A 30 2.62 1.85 -9.02
CA ARG A 30 3.63 2.82 -8.59
C ARG A 30 3.95 2.67 -7.11
N LYS A 31 5.21 2.94 -6.77
CA LYS A 31 5.62 3.07 -5.38
C LYS A 31 4.90 4.26 -4.74
N GLN A 32 4.32 4.00 -3.59
CA GLN A 32 3.62 4.99 -2.77
C GLN A 32 4.18 4.94 -1.36
N THR A 33 4.01 6.02 -0.61
CA THR A 33 4.40 6.08 0.79
C THR A 33 3.14 6.09 1.65
N PHE A 34 3.09 5.17 2.59
CA PHE A 34 2.02 5.01 3.56
C PHE A 34 2.56 5.32 4.95
N THR A 35 1.85 6.10 5.71
CA THR A 35 2.22 6.41 7.10
C THR A 35 1.20 5.82 8.04
N GLY A 36 1.66 5.10 9.05
CA GLY A 36 0.79 4.46 10.03
C GLY A 36 1.58 3.81 11.15
N GLU A 37 0.87 3.19 12.06
CA GLU A 37 1.47 2.44 13.16
C GLU A 37 1.95 1.08 12.70
N VAL A 38 3.16 0.70 13.11
CA VAL A 38 3.69 -0.63 12.84
C VAL A 38 3.13 -1.62 13.85
N GLY A 39 2.41 -2.58 13.35
CA GLY A 39 1.85 -3.70 14.11
C GLY A 39 2.17 -5.03 13.45
N ASP A 40 1.34 -6.01 13.71
CA ASP A 40 1.43 -7.34 13.09
C ASP A 40 0.10 -7.77 12.49
N ALA A 41 0.18 -8.70 11.55
CA ALA A 41 -0.99 -9.16 10.80
C ALA A 41 -1.97 -10.00 11.63
N MET A 42 -1.50 -10.64 12.71
CA MET A 42 -2.34 -11.52 13.56
C MET A 42 -3.21 -10.73 14.52
N CYS A 43 -2.63 -9.77 15.24
CA CYS A 43 -3.35 -8.99 16.25
C CYS A 43 -3.99 -7.73 15.63
N GLY A 44 -3.44 -7.21 14.53
CA GLY A 44 -3.92 -5.99 13.91
C GLY A 44 -3.91 -4.83 14.92
N ARG A 45 -5.10 -4.30 15.23
CA ARG A 45 -5.26 -3.21 16.21
C ARG A 45 -5.43 -3.69 17.64
N GLN A 46 -5.76 -4.94 17.83
CA GLN A 46 -5.99 -5.52 19.16
C GLN A 46 -4.72 -6.14 19.67
N HIS A 47 -4.08 -5.47 20.60
CA HIS A 47 -2.94 -6.01 21.33
C HIS A 47 -3.46 -6.83 22.48
N MET A 48 -3.03 -8.10 22.53
CA MET A 48 -3.58 -9.05 23.49
C MET A 48 -3.18 -8.72 24.94
N ASP A 49 -1.91 -8.49 25.20
CA ASP A 49 -1.40 -8.14 26.52
C ASP A 49 -0.12 -7.31 26.40
N GLY A 50 0.00 -6.28 27.25
CA GLY A 50 1.20 -5.48 27.36
C GLY A 50 1.34 -4.38 26.31
N PRO A 51 2.51 -3.74 26.21
CA PRO A 51 2.77 -2.66 25.27
C PRO A 51 2.64 -3.12 23.81
N PRO A 52 2.13 -2.26 22.91
CA PRO A 52 1.95 -2.58 21.48
C PRO A 52 3.22 -3.10 20.80
N ALA A 53 4.36 -2.53 21.13
CA ALA A 53 5.66 -2.96 20.59
C ALA A 53 6.00 -4.40 20.93
N ASP A 54 5.79 -4.80 22.19
CA ASP A 54 6.10 -6.15 22.67
C ASP A 54 5.15 -7.17 22.04
N CYS A 55 3.87 -6.84 21.94
CA CYS A 55 2.88 -7.70 21.27
C CYS A 55 3.26 -7.93 19.81
N THR A 56 3.58 -6.88 19.09
CA THR A 56 4.00 -6.96 17.67
C THR A 56 5.24 -7.84 17.51
N ARG A 57 6.28 -7.60 18.29
CA ARG A 57 7.52 -8.39 18.22
C ARG A 57 7.29 -9.85 18.56
N THR A 58 6.48 -10.14 19.57
CA THR A 58 6.14 -11.51 19.95
C THR A 58 5.41 -12.23 18.83
N CYS A 59 4.40 -11.59 18.22
CA CYS A 59 3.66 -12.21 17.12
C CYS A 59 4.53 -12.42 15.88
N VAL A 60 5.39 -11.47 15.55
CA VAL A 60 6.32 -11.59 14.42
C VAL A 60 7.34 -12.72 14.69
N ALA A 61 7.83 -12.85 15.91
CA ALA A 61 8.72 -13.96 16.29
C ALA A 61 8.04 -15.33 16.15
N HIS A 62 6.72 -15.38 16.28
CA HIS A 62 5.93 -16.60 16.07
C HIS A 62 5.44 -16.79 14.62
N GLY A 63 5.96 -16.04 13.68
CA GLY A 63 5.71 -16.21 12.26
C GLY A 63 4.69 -15.25 11.64
N SER A 64 4.15 -14.30 12.39
CA SER A 64 3.31 -13.26 11.82
C SER A 64 4.14 -12.30 10.97
N LYS A 65 3.53 -11.72 9.93
CA LYS A 65 4.13 -10.62 9.18
C LYS A 65 3.89 -9.30 9.91
N PHE A 66 4.79 -8.35 9.72
CA PHE A 66 4.51 -6.97 10.10
C PHE A 66 3.31 -6.42 9.33
N ALA A 67 2.60 -5.49 9.91
CA ALA A 67 1.50 -4.79 9.29
C ALA A 67 1.63 -3.29 9.55
N LEU A 68 1.04 -2.49 8.66
CA LEU A 68 0.91 -1.05 8.84
C LEU A 68 -0.56 -0.72 9.05
N ILE A 69 -0.85 -0.06 10.15
CA ILE A 69 -2.21 0.35 10.51
C ILE A 69 -2.35 1.81 10.12
N VAL A 70 -3.16 2.06 9.09
CA VAL A 70 -3.46 3.41 8.59
C VAL A 70 -4.94 3.68 8.85
N ASP A 71 -5.25 4.53 9.80
CA ASP A 71 -6.60 4.78 10.28
C ASP A 71 -7.31 3.47 10.69
N LYS A 72 -8.27 3.03 9.92
CA LYS A 72 -9.02 1.79 10.16
C LYS A 72 -8.56 0.63 9.31
N LYS A 73 -7.58 0.82 8.44
CA LYS A 73 -7.13 -0.19 7.50
C LYS A 73 -5.80 -0.81 7.94
N ILE A 74 -5.70 -2.11 7.76
CA ILE A 74 -4.50 -2.88 8.05
C ILE A 74 -3.91 -3.37 6.74
N TYR A 75 -2.66 -2.98 6.48
CA TYR A 75 -1.90 -3.44 5.33
C TYR A 75 -0.84 -4.43 5.78
N ILE A 76 -0.79 -5.58 5.16
CA ILE A 76 0.27 -6.57 5.39
C ILE A 76 1.54 -6.06 4.72
N LEU A 77 2.66 -6.09 5.43
CA LEU A 77 3.95 -5.67 4.91
C LEU A 77 4.76 -6.89 4.48
N GLU A 78 5.14 -6.91 3.22
CA GLU A 78 5.89 -8.02 2.64
C GLU A 78 7.27 -7.53 2.19
N THR A 79 8.30 -8.08 2.81
CA THR A 79 9.69 -7.79 2.47
C THR A 79 10.61 -8.90 2.97
N THR A 80 11.69 -9.11 2.27
CA THR A 80 12.82 -9.95 2.68
C THR A 80 14.06 -9.12 2.98
N ASP A 81 13.99 -7.81 2.80
CA ASP A 81 15.10 -6.92 3.07
C ASP A 81 15.35 -6.78 4.57
N LYS A 82 16.54 -7.16 5.01
CA LYS A 82 16.93 -7.16 6.41
C LYS A 82 16.94 -5.77 7.03
N THR A 83 17.28 -4.75 6.26
CA THR A 83 17.27 -3.36 6.72
C THR A 83 15.85 -2.89 6.97
N ALA A 84 14.93 -3.18 6.06
CA ALA A 84 13.51 -2.86 6.24
C ALA A 84 12.92 -3.59 7.45
N LEU A 85 13.20 -4.88 7.60
CA LEU A 85 12.74 -5.68 8.73
C LEU A 85 13.27 -5.15 10.07
N ALA A 86 14.55 -4.76 10.12
CA ALA A 86 15.15 -4.18 11.32
C ALA A 86 14.50 -2.85 11.69
N THR A 87 14.20 -2.01 10.71
CA THR A 87 13.52 -0.73 10.95
C THR A 87 12.08 -0.95 11.42
N LEU A 88 11.37 -1.89 10.83
CA LEU A 88 10.02 -2.26 11.29
C LEU A 88 10.02 -2.75 12.74
N ASP A 89 11.00 -3.56 13.11
CA ASP A 89 11.14 -4.02 14.49
C ASP A 89 11.40 -2.86 15.46
N GLN A 90 12.28 -1.92 15.08
CA GLN A 90 12.55 -0.73 15.88
C GLN A 90 11.33 0.19 16.00
N GLN A 91 10.51 0.25 14.97
CA GLN A 91 9.30 1.07 14.93
C GLN A 91 8.03 0.33 15.40
N ALA A 92 8.14 -0.89 15.88
CA ALA A 92 6.98 -1.64 16.38
C ALA A 92 6.21 -0.85 17.44
N GLY A 93 4.91 -0.70 17.26
CA GLY A 93 4.04 0.12 18.10
C GLY A 93 4.16 1.63 17.89
N LYS A 94 4.96 2.06 16.93
CA LYS A 94 5.20 3.49 16.60
C LYS A 94 4.81 3.77 15.15
N ASN A 95 4.70 5.04 14.81
CA ASN A 95 4.46 5.45 13.43
C ASN A 95 5.72 5.30 12.57
N ALA A 96 5.52 4.80 11.37
CA ALA A 96 6.55 4.70 10.36
C ALA A 96 6.00 5.11 9.00
N ALA A 97 6.89 5.52 8.10
CA ALA A 97 6.59 5.73 6.70
C ALA A 97 7.10 4.53 5.90
N VAL A 98 6.21 3.81 5.26
CA VAL A 98 6.51 2.63 4.45
C VAL A 98 6.31 2.99 2.99
N THR A 99 7.34 2.83 2.19
CA THR A 99 7.28 3.02 0.74
C THR A 99 7.27 1.67 0.06
N GLY A 100 6.34 1.49 -0.85
CA GLY A 100 6.20 0.23 -1.58
C GLY A 100 5.07 0.24 -2.58
N ILE A 101 4.80 -0.91 -3.13
CA ILE A 101 3.75 -1.13 -4.13
C ILE A 101 2.58 -1.84 -3.44
N LEU A 102 1.41 -1.21 -3.50
CA LEU A 102 0.18 -1.78 -2.96
C LEU A 102 -0.43 -2.78 -3.94
N ASN A 103 -0.74 -3.96 -3.44
CA ASN A 103 -1.46 -4.99 -4.16
C ASN A 103 -2.53 -5.58 -3.21
N GLY A 104 -3.78 -5.20 -3.40
CA GLY A 104 -4.84 -5.54 -2.46
C GLY A 104 -4.60 -4.91 -1.08
N ASP A 105 -4.45 -5.73 -0.07
CA ASP A 105 -4.15 -5.33 1.31
C ASP A 105 -2.66 -5.51 1.67
N THR A 106 -1.83 -5.87 0.71
CA THR A 106 -0.40 -6.15 0.91
C THR A 106 0.44 -5.07 0.25
N ILE A 107 1.41 -4.56 0.98
CA ILE A 107 2.43 -3.63 0.47
C ILE A 107 3.71 -4.42 0.28
N ALA A 108 4.17 -4.51 -0.97
CA ALA A 108 5.52 -4.97 -1.27
C ALA A 108 6.50 -3.85 -0.92
N VAL A 109 7.16 -3.98 0.22
CA VAL A 109 7.95 -2.91 0.84
C VAL A 109 9.26 -2.69 0.10
N SER A 110 9.54 -1.46 -0.24
CA SER A 110 10.84 -1.03 -0.79
C SER A 110 11.71 -0.37 0.27
N SER A 111 11.13 0.42 1.15
CA SER A 111 11.86 1.09 2.22
C SER A 111 10.95 1.44 3.40
N VAL A 112 11.55 1.59 4.57
CA VAL A 112 10.87 1.98 5.81
C VAL A 112 11.67 3.09 6.46
N ALA A 113 10.98 4.11 6.94
CA ALA A 113 11.58 5.21 7.69
C ALA A 113 10.77 5.47 8.97
N ALA A 114 11.47 5.85 10.03
CA ALA A 114 10.83 6.34 11.24
C ALA A 114 10.07 7.64 10.97
N LYS A 115 9.00 7.86 11.73
CA LYS A 115 8.15 9.04 11.56
C LYS A 115 8.07 9.84 12.86
#